data_302cfe0cd4c74db37002957ecbe54368
#
_entry.id   302cfe0cd4c74db37002957ecbe54368
#
_cell.length_a   1.000
_cell.length_b   1.000
_cell.length_c   1.000
_cell.angle_alpha   90.00
_cell.angle_beta   90.00
_cell.angle_gamma   90.00
#
_symmetry.space_group_name_H-M   'P 1'
#
loop_
_entity.id
_entity.type
_entity.pdbx_description
1 polymer ?
#
loop_
_entity_poly.entity_id
_entity_poly.type
_entity_poly.pdbx_seq_one_letter_code
_entity_poly.pdbx_strand_id
1 'polypeptide(L)'
;MSGGTQPVNGLEVAALPRTTRAVIFDVDGTLYRQSPLRREMARQLVLAHALRPLRGRQVMRALSAYRHAQEDLRHASGPDLAAQQLSAAAAQSGIDEATIQALVEQWMETAPLAVLGKFARPNLRSTLQRLQAADIKLAVLSDYPAERKLTALGINDMFDVSLCAQDPDIGVFKPNPRGIELAIERLGVSSADSVYVGDRPEVDAAAARAARVAAVIITSTPATSGDDFTTITDLGQLTAGWPDTARG
;
A
#
# COMPACT_ATOMS: atom_id res chain seq x y z
N MET A 1 -4.46 -36.50 34.74
CA MET A 1 -5.61 -36.38 33.81
C MET A 1 -5.32 -35.25 32.88
N SER A 2 -4.87 -35.61 31.67
CA SER A 2 -4.46 -34.62 30.65
C SER A 2 -5.69 -34.15 29.91
N GLY A 3 -6.09 -32.91 30.12
CA GLY A 3 -7.10 -32.24 29.30
C GLY A 3 -6.46 -31.64 28.07
N GLY A 4 -6.40 -32.41 26.97
CA GLY A 4 -6.03 -31.92 25.66
C GLY A 4 -7.12 -30.99 25.12
N THR A 5 -6.81 -29.72 25.00
CA THR A 5 -7.63 -28.77 24.25
C THR A 5 -7.50 -29.09 22.77
N GLN A 6 -8.54 -29.70 22.19
CA GLN A 6 -8.64 -29.90 20.75
C GLN A 6 -8.79 -28.54 20.05
N PRO A 7 -8.18 -28.32 18.86
CA PRO A 7 -8.43 -27.14 18.07
C PRO A 7 -9.88 -27.17 17.58
N VAL A 8 -10.66 -26.16 17.96
CA VAL A 8 -12.00 -25.93 17.43
C VAL A 8 -11.90 -25.65 15.93
N ASN A 9 -12.74 -26.38 15.19
CA ASN A 9 -12.93 -26.32 13.73
C ASN A 9 -12.69 -24.94 13.14
N GLY A 10 -11.81 -24.90 12.11
CA GLY A 10 -11.42 -23.71 11.35
C GLY A 10 -12.53 -23.09 10.53
N LEU A 11 -13.43 -22.39 11.19
CA LEU A 11 -14.17 -21.31 10.54
C LEU A 11 -13.20 -20.12 10.49
N GLU A 12 -12.64 -19.84 9.30
CA GLU A 12 -11.92 -18.59 9.06
C GLU A 12 -12.89 -17.44 9.38
N VAL A 13 -12.61 -16.74 10.48
CA VAL A 13 -13.38 -15.54 10.85
C VAL A 13 -12.93 -14.42 9.92
N ALA A 14 -13.89 -13.74 9.28
CA ALA A 14 -13.61 -12.59 8.44
C ALA A 14 -12.82 -11.54 9.23
N ALA A 15 -11.76 -10.99 8.61
CA ALA A 15 -10.99 -9.92 9.24
C ALA A 15 -11.77 -8.60 9.33
N LEU A 16 -12.81 -8.42 8.49
CA LEU A 16 -13.65 -7.23 8.49
C LEU A 16 -14.88 -7.42 9.39
N PRO A 17 -15.17 -6.46 10.30
CA PRO A 17 -16.45 -6.39 11.00
C PRO A 17 -17.63 -6.30 10.02
N ARG A 18 -18.77 -6.89 10.38
CA ARG A 18 -20.00 -6.81 9.56
C ARG A 18 -20.60 -5.41 9.46
N THR A 19 -20.20 -4.51 10.32
CA THR A 19 -20.57 -3.09 10.31
C THR A 19 -19.74 -2.27 9.32
N THR A 20 -18.70 -2.85 8.69
CA THR A 20 -17.83 -2.15 7.77
C THR A 20 -18.62 -1.59 6.58
N ARG A 21 -18.46 -0.30 6.32
CA ARG A 21 -19.06 0.44 5.22
C ARG A 21 -18.01 0.91 4.19
N ALA A 22 -16.76 1.00 4.61
CA ALA A 22 -15.66 1.37 3.70
C ALA A 22 -14.38 0.63 4.04
N VAL A 23 -13.61 0.33 3.00
CA VAL A 23 -12.24 -0.20 3.12
C VAL A 23 -11.29 0.71 2.34
N ILE A 24 -10.26 1.19 3.03
CA ILE A 24 -9.20 2.03 2.48
C ILE A 24 -7.94 1.17 2.38
N PHE A 25 -7.40 1.01 1.19
CA PHE A 25 -6.22 0.19 0.96
C PHE A 25 -4.97 1.06 0.77
N ASP A 26 -3.87 0.69 1.40
CA ASP A 26 -2.55 1.02 0.87
C ASP A 26 -2.31 0.28 -0.45
N VAL A 27 -1.32 0.72 -1.22
CA VAL A 27 -1.03 0.15 -2.55
C VAL A 27 0.23 -0.70 -2.55
N ASP A 28 1.37 -0.10 -2.14
CA ASP A 28 2.71 -0.66 -2.32
C ASP A 28 3.06 -1.69 -1.22
N GLY A 29 2.91 -2.97 -1.52
CA GLY A 29 3.07 -4.06 -0.53
C GLY A 29 1.73 -4.67 -0.14
N THR A 30 0.64 -3.92 -0.28
CA THR A 30 -0.72 -4.30 0.09
C THR A 30 -1.49 -4.93 -1.06
N LEU A 31 -1.62 -4.26 -2.22
CA LEU A 31 -2.34 -4.82 -3.38
C LEU A 31 -1.47 -5.77 -4.22
N TYR A 32 -0.17 -5.65 -4.09
CA TYR A 32 0.81 -6.54 -4.72
C TYR A 32 2.01 -6.80 -3.79
N ARG A 33 2.74 -7.87 -4.06
CA ARG A 33 3.92 -8.26 -3.27
C ARG A 33 5.13 -7.41 -3.67
N GLN A 34 5.50 -6.44 -2.84
CA GLN A 34 6.54 -5.48 -3.15
C GLN A 34 7.95 -6.08 -3.15
N SER A 35 8.27 -6.99 -2.21
CA SER A 35 9.63 -7.56 -2.11
C SER A 35 10.06 -8.37 -3.34
N PRO A 36 9.24 -9.26 -3.94
CA PRO A 36 9.62 -9.93 -5.17
C PRO A 36 9.66 -8.98 -6.38
N LEU A 37 8.79 -7.95 -6.46
CA LEU A 37 8.87 -6.92 -7.49
C LEU A 37 10.18 -6.15 -7.39
N ARG A 38 10.59 -5.71 -6.20
CA ARG A 38 11.87 -5.01 -5.98
C ARG A 38 13.08 -5.86 -6.42
N ARG A 39 13.05 -7.18 -6.17
CA ARG A 39 14.10 -8.10 -6.65
C ARG A 39 14.14 -8.18 -8.17
N GLU A 40 12.97 -8.25 -8.81
CA GLU A 40 12.90 -8.26 -10.27
C GLU A 40 13.41 -6.94 -10.86
N MET A 41 13.04 -5.80 -10.30
CA MET A 41 13.57 -4.49 -10.73
C MET A 41 15.08 -4.38 -10.53
N ALA A 42 15.60 -4.86 -9.41
CA ALA A 42 17.06 -4.90 -9.18
C ALA A 42 17.78 -5.77 -10.22
N ARG A 43 17.21 -6.94 -10.55
CA ARG A 43 17.73 -7.82 -11.62
C ARG A 43 17.75 -7.09 -12.97
N GLN A 44 16.66 -6.45 -13.35
CA GLN A 44 16.57 -5.70 -14.61
C GLN A 44 17.57 -4.53 -14.64
N LEU A 45 17.74 -3.81 -13.54
CA LEU A 45 18.70 -2.72 -13.42
C LEU A 45 20.14 -3.22 -13.61
N VAL A 46 20.49 -4.34 -12.97
CA VAL A 46 21.82 -4.96 -13.14
C VAL A 46 22.06 -5.35 -14.60
N LEU A 47 21.08 -5.98 -15.24
CA LEU A 47 21.20 -6.37 -16.65
C LEU A 47 21.31 -5.15 -17.57
N ALA A 48 20.50 -4.11 -17.36
CA ALA A 48 20.54 -2.89 -18.16
C ALA A 48 21.88 -2.13 -18.07
N HIS A 49 22.62 -2.31 -16.95
CA HIS A 49 23.87 -1.62 -16.71
C HIS A 49 25.09 -2.56 -16.64
N ALA A 50 24.97 -3.82 -17.08
CA ALA A 50 26.03 -4.82 -17.01
C ALA A 50 27.34 -4.33 -17.66
N LEU A 51 27.26 -3.62 -18.80
CA LEU A 51 28.40 -3.05 -19.51
C LEU A 51 28.81 -1.66 -19.00
N ARG A 52 28.07 -1.07 -18.07
CA ARG A 52 28.32 0.29 -17.52
C ARG A 52 28.10 0.30 -16.00
N PRO A 53 28.87 -0.45 -15.22
CA PRO A 53 28.61 -0.67 -13.79
C PRO A 53 28.64 0.61 -12.95
N LEU A 54 29.45 1.61 -13.33
CA LEU A 54 29.47 2.90 -12.64
C LEU A 54 28.14 3.65 -12.79
N ARG A 55 27.52 3.58 -13.97
CA ARG A 55 26.19 4.16 -14.19
C ARG A 55 25.12 3.42 -13.38
N GLY A 56 25.17 2.09 -13.32
CA GLY A 56 24.27 1.30 -12.46
C GLY A 56 24.39 1.68 -10.99
N ARG A 57 25.59 1.90 -10.47
CA ARG A 57 25.81 2.40 -9.09
C ARG A 57 25.20 3.79 -8.87
N GLN A 58 25.33 4.69 -9.85
CA GLN A 58 24.72 6.02 -9.77
C GLN A 58 23.19 5.93 -9.70
N VAL A 59 22.57 5.09 -10.54
CA VAL A 59 21.13 4.84 -10.49
C VAL A 59 20.71 4.32 -9.12
N MET A 60 21.38 3.29 -8.62
CA MET A 60 21.09 2.73 -7.28
C MET A 60 21.21 3.79 -6.18
N ARG A 61 22.24 4.64 -6.23
CA ARG A 61 22.45 5.72 -5.27
C ARG A 61 21.30 6.73 -5.31
N ALA A 62 20.87 7.15 -6.50
CA ALA A 62 19.76 8.07 -6.68
C ALA A 62 18.45 7.50 -6.12
N LEU A 63 18.09 6.26 -6.50
CA LEU A 63 16.85 5.62 -6.03
C LEU A 63 16.87 5.33 -4.52
N SER A 64 18.04 5.01 -3.96
CA SER A 64 18.20 4.81 -2.51
C SER A 64 18.01 6.13 -1.76
N ALA A 65 18.66 7.21 -2.22
CA ALA A 65 18.53 8.53 -1.62
C ALA A 65 17.06 9.03 -1.66
N TYR A 66 16.36 8.80 -2.78
CA TYR A 66 14.95 9.19 -2.90
C TYR A 66 14.04 8.45 -1.89
N ARG A 67 14.30 7.16 -1.64
CA ARG A 67 13.56 6.39 -0.62
C ARG A 67 13.92 6.81 0.81
N HIS A 68 15.20 7.08 1.09
CA HIS A 68 15.60 7.58 2.41
C HIS A 68 14.99 8.96 2.68
N ALA A 69 15.00 9.86 1.70
CA ALA A 69 14.34 11.15 1.83
C ALA A 69 12.85 11.04 2.16
N GLN A 70 12.14 10.04 1.62
CA GLN A 70 10.75 9.76 2.03
C GLN A 70 10.64 9.38 3.51
N GLU A 71 11.49 8.45 3.98
CA GLU A 71 11.46 8.02 5.38
C GLU A 71 11.79 9.20 6.33
N ASP A 72 12.76 10.05 5.96
CA ASP A 72 13.12 11.24 6.73
C ASP A 72 11.97 12.27 6.78
N LEU A 73 11.18 12.35 5.69
CA LEU A 73 10.05 13.27 5.59
C LEU A 73 8.74 12.75 6.21
N ARG A 74 8.71 11.52 6.77
CA ARG A 74 7.47 10.98 7.36
C ARG A 74 6.93 11.81 8.54
N HIS A 75 7.77 12.58 9.19
CA HIS A 75 7.39 13.49 10.28
C HIS A 75 7.39 14.95 9.87
N ALA A 76 7.70 15.24 8.61
CA ALA A 76 7.62 16.57 8.05
C ALA A 76 6.21 16.85 7.48
N SER A 77 5.84 18.10 7.47
CA SER A 77 4.63 18.59 6.80
C SER A 77 4.96 19.83 6.01
N GLY A 78 4.29 20.03 4.87
CA GLY A 78 4.50 21.24 4.10
C GLY A 78 3.96 21.12 2.68
N PRO A 79 3.86 22.25 1.99
CA PRO A 79 3.46 22.25 0.59
C PRO A 79 4.52 21.56 -0.26
N ASP A 80 4.07 20.91 -1.33
CA ASP A 80 4.92 20.26 -2.33
C ASP A 80 5.90 19.21 -1.76
N LEU A 81 5.31 18.21 -1.11
CA LEU A 81 6.04 17.09 -0.51
C LEU A 81 6.93 16.36 -1.52
N ALA A 82 6.50 16.30 -2.79
CA ALA A 82 7.28 15.68 -3.86
C ALA A 82 8.56 16.45 -4.16
N ALA A 83 8.49 17.79 -4.23
CA ALA A 83 9.68 18.62 -4.44
C ALA A 83 10.63 18.58 -3.23
N GLN A 84 10.09 18.58 -2.00
CA GLN A 84 10.91 18.43 -0.79
C GLN A 84 11.67 17.10 -0.79
N GLN A 85 11.01 16.00 -1.15
CA GLN A 85 11.63 14.68 -1.26
C GLN A 85 12.73 14.66 -2.32
N LEU A 86 12.49 15.27 -3.48
CA LEU A 86 13.46 15.34 -4.57
C LEU A 86 14.69 16.16 -4.17
N SER A 87 14.49 17.32 -3.55
CA SER A 87 15.56 18.18 -3.07
C SER A 87 16.40 17.52 -1.98
N ALA A 88 15.76 16.85 -1.00
CA ALA A 88 16.46 16.08 0.02
C ALA A 88 17.28 14.93 -0.59
N ALA A 89 16.74 14.22 -1.56
CA ALA A 89 17.46 13.16 -2.27
C ALA A 89 18.66 13.68 -3.06
N ALA A 90 18.54 14.86 -3.69
CA ALA A 90 19.64 15.51 -4.39
C ALA A 90 20.75 15.91 -3.42
N ALA A 91 20.42 16.52 -2.29
CA ALA A 91 21.37 16.87 -1.24
C ALA A 91 22.11 15.63 -0.67
N GLN A 92 21.40 14.53 -0.42
CA GLN A 92 22.01 13.29 0.11
C GLN A 92 22.88 12.57 -0.90
N SER A 93 22.49 12.57 -2.18
CA SER A 93 23.18 11.80 -3.21
C SER A 93 24.27 12.58 -3.94
N GLY A 94 24.21 13.91 -3.96
CA GLY A 94 25.04 14.75 -4.82
C GLY A 94 24.71 14.60 -6.31
N ILE A 95 23.51 14.13 -6.64
CA ILE A 95 22.95 14.00 -8.00
C ILE A 95 21.89 15.08 -8.16
N ASP A 96 21.86 15.75 -9.30
CA ASP A 96 20.87 16.81 -9.54
C ASP A 96 19.42 16.27 -9.56
N GLU A 97 18.48 17.14 -9.18
CA GLU A 97 17.06 16.80 -9.05
C GLU A 97 16.46 16.25 -10.35
N ALA A 98 16.78 16.85 -11.50
CA ALA A 98 16.24 16.43 -12.78
C ALA A 98 16.70 15.01 -13.16
N THR A 99 17.96 14.68 -12.86
CA THR A 99 18.48 13.32 -13.05
C THR A 99 17.78 12.33 -12.11
N ILE A 100 17.60 12.67 -10.82
CA ILE A 100 16.89 11.80 -9.87
C ILE A 100 15.44 11.59 -10.32
N GLN A 101 14.74 12.65 -10.69
CA GLN A 101 13.36 12.58 -11.16
C GLN A 101 13.21 11.65 -12.36
N ALA A 102 14.09 11.78 -13.37
CA ALA A 102 14.08 10.89 -14.53
C ALA A 102 14.34 9.41 -14.17
N LEU A 103 15.23 9.16 -13.20
CA LEU A 103 15.53 7.81 -12.74
C LEU A 103 14.38 7.20 -11.92
N VAL A 104 13.71 8.01 -11.10
CA VAL A 104 12.50 7.61 -10.34
C VAL A 104 11.37 7.27 -11.32
N GLU A 105 11.08 8.17 -12.28
CA GLU A 105 10.06 7.92 -13.32
C GLU A 105 10.36 6.63 -14.08
N GLN A 106 11.61 6.40 -14.48
CA GLN A 106 12.00 5.22 -15.21
C GLN A 106 11.90 3.94 -14.38
N TRP A 107 12.52 3.91 -13.18
CA TRP A 107 12.78 2.67 -12.44
C TRP A 107 11.79 2.39 -11.30
N MET A 108 11.08 3.40 -10.81
CA MET A 108 10.09 3.23 -9.74
C MET A 108 8.65 3.33 -10.24
N GLU A 109 8.40 4.13 -11.30
CA GLU A 109 7.05 4.39 -11.77
C GLU A 109 6.72 3.67 -13.09
N THR A 110 7.64 3.61 -14.05
CA THR A 110 7.35 3.07 -15.40
C THR A 110 7.77 1.62 -15.56
N ALA A 111 9.03 1.28 -15.31
CA ALA A 111 9.53 -0.09 -15.54
C ALA A 111 8.76 -1.17 -14.75
N PRO A 112 8.33 -0.94 -13.50
CA PRO A 112 7.58 -1.94 -12.75
C PRO A 112 6.23 -2.30 -13.39
N LEU A 113 5.57 -1.37 -14.09
CA LEU A 113 4.22 -1.58 -14.62
C LEU A 113 4.13 -2.78 -15.56
N ALA A 114 5.16 -2.99 -16.39
CA ALA A 114 5.19 -4.09 -17.36
C ALA A 114 5.13 -5.49 -16.73
N VAL A 115 5.49 -5.60 -15.46
CA VAL A 115 5.55 -6.89 -14.75
C VAL A 115 4.68 -6.92 -13.49
N LEU A 116 4.06 -5.80 -13.11
CA LEU A 116 3.36 -5.62 -11.85
C LEU A 116 2.26 -6.67 -11.64
N GLY A 117 1.50 -7.00 -12.68
CA GLY A 117 0.44 -8.00 -12.62
C GLY A 117 0.90 -9.39 -12.17
N LYS A 118 2.18 -9.77 -12.42
CA LYS A 118 2.76 -11.02 -11.95
C LYS A 118 2.94 -11.07 -10.43
N PHE A 119 2.94 -9.93 -9.79
CA PHE A 119 3.14 -9.76 -8.36
C PHE A 119 1.87 -9.36 -7.61
N ALA A 120 0.73 -9.23 -8.31
CA ALA A 120 -0.56 -8.99 -7.67
C ALA A 120 -0.79 -9.98 -6.51
N ARG A 121 -1.41 -9.53 -5.43
CA ARG A 121 -1.78 -10.43 -4.33
C ARG A 121 -2.81 -11.44 -4.82
N PRO A 122 -2.73 -12.71 -4.34
CA PRO A 122 -3.82 -13.67 -4.55
C PRO A 122 -5.16 -13.06 -4.11
N ASN A 123 -6.23 -13.47 -4.77
CA ASN A 123 -7.60 -13.05 -4.48
C ASN A 123 -7.86 -11.53 -4.53
N LEU A 124 -6.92 -10.69 -5.02
CA LEU A 124 -7.08 -9.24 -5.07
C LEU A 124 -8.40 -8.84 -5.75
N ARG A 125 -8.58 -9.19 -7.02
CA ARG A 125 -9.77 -8.77 -7.78
C ARG A 125 -11.06 -9.37 -7.20
N SER A 126 -11.06 -10.65 -6.85
CA SER A 126 -12.25 -11.32 -6.30
C SER A 126 -12.66 -10.73 -4.94
N THR A 127 -11.69 -10.34 -4.10
CA THR A 127 -11.98 -9.66 -2.83
C THR A 127 -12.60 -8.29 -3.06
N LEU A 128 -12.03 -7.47 -3.95
CA LEU A 128 -12.62 -6.16 -4.28
C LEU A 128 -14.04 -6.30 -4.83
N GLN A 129 -14.29 -7.26 -5.73
CA GLN A 129 -15.62 -7.56 -6.27
C GLN A 129 -16.61 -7.96 -5.15
N ARG A 130 -16.19 -8.80 -4.20
CA ARG A 130 -17.04 -9.19 -3.06
C ARG A 130 -17.35 -8.01 -2.16
N LEU A 131 -16.40 -7.12 -1.91
CA LEU A 131 -16.61 -5.90 -1.14
C LEU A 131 -17.62 -4.98 -1.84
N GLN A 132 -17.47 -4.75 -3.16
CA GLN A 132 -18.42 -3.96 -3.94
C GLN A 132 -19.81 -4.59 -3.95
N ALA A 133 -19.92 -5.92 -4.12
CA ALA A 133 -21.20 -6.63 -4.09
C ALA A 133 -21.89 -6.57 -2.72
N ALA A 134 -21.16 -6.27 -1.66
CA ALA A 134 -21.68 -6.03 -0.31
C ALA A 134 -21.95 -4.54 -0.03
N ASP A 135 -21.94 -3.68 -1.07
CA ASP A 135 -22.13 -2.21 -0.97
C ASP A 135 -21.09 -1.51 -0.08
N ILE A 136 -19.87 -2.04 -0.04
CA ILE A 136 -18.75 -1.44 0.69
C ILE A 136 -18.00 -0.51 -0.24
N LYS A 137 -17.82 0.74 0.17
CA LYS A 137 -17.06 1.75 -0.56
C LYS A 137 -15.57 1.47 -0.48
N LEU A 138 -14.87 1.68 -1.58
CA LEU A 138 -13.46 1.35 -1.70
C LEU A 138 -12.61 2.61 -1.97
N ALA A 139 -11.54 2.77 -1.21
CA ALA A 139 -10.55 3.80 -1.48
C ALA A 139 -9.14 3.22 -1.50
N VAL A 140 -8.23 3.92 -2.19
CA VAL A 140 -6.79 3.75 -2.01
C VAL A 140 -6.17 5.01 -1.44
N LEU A 141 -5.16 4.83 -0.60
CA LEU A 141 -4.27 5.87 -0.11
C LEU A 141 -2.83 5.38 -0.24
N SER A 142 -2.08 5.97 -1.15
CA SER A 142 -0.67 5.63 -1.41
C SER A 142 0.25 6.79 -1.07
N ASP A 143 1.50 6.48 -0.70
CA ASP A 143 2.54 7.51 -0.52
C ASP A 143 2.97 8.14 -1.87
N TYR A 144 2.74 7.43 -3.00
CA TYR A 144 3.05 7.85 -4.36
C TYR A 144 1.84 7.74 -5.29
N PRO A 145 1.82 8.43 -6.45
CA PRO A 145 0.76 8.31 -7.43
C PRO A 145 0.48 6.84 -7.79
N ALA A 146 -0.78 6.40 -7.63
CA ALA A 146 -1.17 4.99 -7.75
C ALA A 146 -1.89 4.64 -9.05
N GLU A 147 -2.45 5.60 -9.78
CA GLU A 147 -3.35 5.38 -10.91
C GLU A 147 -2.77 4.42 -11.98
N ARG A 148 -1.50 4.64 -12.38
CA ARG A 148 -0.81 3.78 -13.35
C ARG A 148 -0.64 2.34 -12.84
N LYS A 149 -0.41 2.16 -11.53
CA LYS A 149 -0.28 0.85 -10.88
C LYS A 149 -1.64 0.14 -10.82
N LEU A 150 -2.71 0.86 -10.44
CA LEU A 150 -4.06 0.32 -10.40
C LEU A 150 -4.52 -0.11 -11.80
N THR A 151 -4.22 0.69 -12.82
CA THR A 151 -4.46 0.34 -14.24
C THR A 151 -3.68 -0.90 -14.65
N ALA A 152 -2.38 -1.00 -14.31
CA ALA A 152 -1.55 -2.17 -14.62
C ALA A 152 -2.01 -3.45 -13.88
N LEU A 153 -2.67 -3.31 -12.72
CA LEU A 153 -3.32 -4.40 -11.99
C LEU A 153 -4.72 -4.72 -12.51
N GLY A 154 -5.29 -3.89 -13.39
CA GLY A 154 -6.63 -4.02 -13.94
C GLY A 154 -7.75 -3.78 -12.94
N ILE A 155 -7.54 -2.89 -11.97
CA ILE A 155 -8.48 -2.61 -10.86
C ILE A 155 -8.74 -1.11 -10.65
N ASN A 156 -8.33 -0.25 -11.58
CA ASN A 156 -8.44 1.20 -11.41
C ASN A 156 -9.91 1.66 -11.25
N ASP A 157 -10.82 1.00 -11.94
CA ASP A 157 -12.26 1.26 -11.95
C ASP A 157 -13.02 0.70 -10.73
N MET A 158 -12.30 0.05 -9.82
CA MET A 158 -12.91 -0.59 -8.65
C MET A 158 -12.91 0.28 -7.39
N PHE A 159 -12.31 1.46 -7.44
CA PHE A 159 -12.20 2.36 -6.30
C PHE A 159 -13.03 3.63 -6.49
N ASP A 160 -13.81 3.99 -5.46
CA ASP A 160 -14.60 5.21 -5.42
C ASP A 160 -13.71 6.46 -5.21
N VAL A 161 -12.60 6.29 -4.48
CA VAL A 161 -11.67 7.35 -4.13
C VAL A 161 -10.23 6.86 -4.30
N SER A 162 -9.39 7.66 -4.98
CA SER A 162 -7.95 7.44 -5.08
C SER A 162 -7.21 8.66 -4.57
N LEU A 163 -6.30 8.46 -3.60
CA LEU A 163 -5.55 9.51 -2.92
C LEU A 163 -4.05 9.21 -2.94
N CYS A 164 -3.27 10.28 -3.03
CA CYS A 164 -1.82 10.24 -2.90
C CYS A 164 -1.38 11.17 -1.76
N ALA A 165 -0.46 10.72 -0.91
CA ALA A 165 0.09 11.55 0.16
C ALA A 165 0.76 12.84 -0.35
N GLN A 166 1.20 12.84 -1.61
CA GLN A 166 1.79 14.01 -2.28
C GLN A 166 0.74 14.96 -2.86
N ASP A 167 -0.56 14.62 -2.82
CA ASP A 167 -1.62 15.54 -3.25
C ASP A 167 -1.65 16.79 -2.36
N PRO A 168 -1.93 17.99 -2.92
CA PRO A 168 -1.93 19.25 -2.16
C PRO A 168 -2.88 19.24 -0.95
N ASP A 169 -4.00 18.50 -1.02
CA ASP A 169 -4.99 18.38 0.05
C ASP A 169 -4.50 17.54 1.24
N ILE A 170 -3.43 16.76 1.04
CA ILE A 170 -2.83 15.89 2.06
C ILE A 170 -1.47 16.44 2.50
N GLY A 171 -0.47 16.48 1.62
CA GLY A 171 0.84 17.09 1.85
C GLY A 171 1.65 16.49 2.99
N VAL A 172 1.35 15.24 3.41
CA VAL A 172 2.04 14.52 4.48
C VAL A 172 2.03 13.02 4.21
N PHE A 173 3.14 12.34 4.54
CA PHE A 173 3.21 10.88 4.46
C PHE A 173 2.57 10.20 5.68
N LYS A 174 2.12 8.97 5.51
CA LYS A 174 1.84 8.08 6.65
C LYS A 174 3.09 7.98 7.54
N PRO A 175 2.99 7.93 8.87
CA PRO A 175 1.80 7.62 9.68
C PRO A 175 0.89 8.79 10.02
N ASN A 176 1.00 9.96 9.36
CA ASN A 176 0.04 11.03 9.57
C ASN A 176 -1.37 10.56 9.15
N PRO A 177 -2.43 10.78 9.96
CA PRO A 177 -3.78 10.31 9.66
C PRO A 177 -4.49 11.07 8.53
N ARG A 178 -3.99 12.24 8.12
CA ARG A 178 -4.67 13.17 7.21
C ARG A 178 -5.21 12.51 5.94
N GLY A 179 -4.44 11.62 5.31
CA GLY A 179 -4.89 10.92 4.11
C GLY A 179 -6.06 9.98 4.36
N ILE A 180 -6.07 9.27 5.51
CA ILE A 180 -7.17 8.39 5.91
C ILE A 180 -8.43 9.22 6.23
N GLU A 181 -8.28 10.32 6.97
CA GLU A 181 -9.37 11.23 7.31
C GLU A 181 -10.03 11.81 6.04
N LEU A 182 -9.21 12.23 5.06
CA LEU A 182 -9.72 12.73 3.79
C LEU A 182 -10.42 11.63 2.97
N ALA A 183 -9.92 10.38 3.01
CA ALA A 183 -10.59 9.26 2.36
C ALA A 183 -11.99 9.01 2.96
N ILE A 184 -12.11 9.00 4.28
CA ILE A 184 -13.38 8.85 5.02
C ILE A 184 -14.35 9.96 4.64
N GLU A 185 -13.88 11.21 4.64
CA GLU A 185 -14.66 12.39 4.26
C GLU A 185 -15.22 12.25 2.84
N ARG A 186 -14.35 11.92 1.87
CA ARG A 186 -14.76 11.76 0.46
C ARG A 186 -15.69 10.59 0.22
N LEU A 187 -15.54 9.50 0.99
CA LEU A 187 -16.44 8.35 0.95
C LEU A 187 -17.78 8.64 1.66
N GLY A 188 -17.86 9.66 2.52
CA GLY A 188 -19.06 9.98 3.30
C GLY A 188 -19.42 8.89 4.30
N VAL A 189 -18.45 8.34 5.01
CA VAL A 189 -18.60 7.30 6.03
C VAL A 189 -18.00 7.75 7.36
N SER A 190 -18.28 7.01 8.44
CA SER A 190 -17.63 7.26 9.74
C SER A 190 -16.32 6.48 9.88
N SER A 191 -15.41 6.96 10.75
CA SER A 191 -14.18 6.21 11.09
C SER A 191 -14.49 4.86 11.73
N ALA A 192 -15.57 4.76 12.53
CA ALA A 192 -15.99 3.53 13.17
C ALA A 192 -16.50 2.45 12.19
N ASP A 193 -17.00 2.87 11.02
CA ASP A 193 -17.47 1.98 9.96
C ASP A 193 -16.43 1.74 8.87
N SER A 194 -15.20 2.22 9.07
CA SER A 194 -14.10 2.14 8.11
C SER A 194 -13.01 1.19 8.60
N VAL A 195 -12.33 0.53 7.65
CA VAL A 195 -11.17 -0.29 7.91
C VAL A 195 -10.04 0.13 6.97
N TYR A 196 -8.84 0.25 7.51
CA TYR A 196 -7.63 0.50 6.72
C TYR A 196 -6.85 -0.81 6.55
N VAL A 197 -6.44 -1.12 5.32
CA VAL A 197 -5.65 -2.33 4.99
C VAL A 197 -4.29 -1.90 4.48
N GLY A 198 -3.23 -2.31 5.16
CA GLY A 198 -1.83 -1.99 4.81
C GLY A 198 -0.89 -3.16 5.00
N ASP A 199 0.42 -2.95 4.82
CA ASP A 199 1.45 -3.99 4.98
C ASP A 199 2.53 -3.64 6.03
N ARG A 200 2.55 -2.38 6.54
CA ARG A 200 3.55 -1.89 7.48
C ARG A 200 2.91 -1.46 8.80
N PRO A 201 3.00 -2.28 9.88
CA PRO A 201 2.40 -1.94 11.18
C PRO A 201 2.82 -0.55 11.69
N GLU A 202 4.11 -0.24 11.60
CA GLU A 202 4.71 1.01 12.10
C GLU A 202 4.27 2.26 11.32
N VAL A 203 3.69 2.09 10.13
CA VAL A 203 3.23 3.18 9.25
C VAL A 203 1.72 3.12 9.10
N ASP A 204 1.19 2.00 8.61
CA ASP A 204 -0.21 1.86 8.24
C ASP A 204 -1.14 1.69 9.44
N ALA A 205 -0.79 0.78 10.39
CA ALA A 205 -1.59 0.64 11.61
C ALA A 205 -1.46 1.89 12.51
N ALA A 206 -0.29 2.54 12.53
CA ALA A 206 -0.11 3.78 13.26
C ALA A 206 -0.98 4.92 12.69
N ALA A 207 -1.05 5.06 11.35
CA ALA A 207 -1.92 6.04 10.68
C ALA A 207 -3.40 5.75 10.95
N ALA A 208 -3.81 4.48 10.82
CA ALA A 208 -5.18 4.05 11.08
C ALA A 208 -5.60 4.32 12.53
N ARG A 209 -4.75 3.98 13.50
CA ARG A 209 -4.98 4.28 14.92
C ARG A 209 -5.15 5.78 15.17
N ALA A 210 -4.28 6.60 14.57
CA ALA A 210 -4.37 8.06 14.70
C ALA A 210 -5.67 8.62 14.10
N ALA A 211 -6.17 8.02 13.01
CA ALA A 211 -7.47 8.34 12.40
C ALA A 211 -8.67 7.67 13.11
N ARG A 212 -8.46 6.87 14.16
CA ARG A 212 -9.48 6.08 14.87
C ARG A 212 -10.20 5.07 13.96
N VAL A 213 -9.46 4.47 13.04
CA VAL A 213 -9.93 3.46 12.08
C VAL A 213 -9.33 2.11 12.46
N ALA A 214 -10.12 1.05 12.36
CA ALA A 214 -9.62 -0.32 12.55
C ALA A 214 -8.58 -0.65 11.46
N ALA A 215 -7.51 -1.36 11.83
CA ALA A 215 -6.43 -1.72 10.91
C ALA A 215 -6.35 -3.23 10.68
N VAL A 216 -6.11 -3.60 9.41
CA VAL A 216 -5.76 -4.96 9.01
C VAL A 216 -4.40 -4.90 8.30
N ILE A 217 -3.44 -5.70 8.76
CA ILE A 217 -2.10 -5.74 8.18
C ILE A 217 -1.88 -7.06 7.43
N ILE A 218 -1.58 -6.94 6.14
CA ILE A 218 -1.28 -8.12 5.32
C ILE A 218 0.20 -8.46 5.40
N THR A 219 0.50 -9.67 5.85
CA THR A 219 1.86 -10.19 6.01
C THR A 219 2.14 -11.31 5.02
N SER A 220 3.42 -11.65 4.81
CA SER A 220 3.80 -12.79 3.95
C SER A 220 3.76 -14.13 4.65
N THR A 221 3.78 -14.14 5.98
CA THR A 221 3.71 -15.32 6.84
C THR A 221 2.73 -15.03 7.98
N PRO A 222 2.08 -16.07 8.54
CA PRO A 222 1.24 -15.88 9.72
C PRO A 222 2.00 -15.14 10.81
N ALA A 223 1.42 -14.08 11.32
CA ALA A 223 1.97 -13.29 12.40
C ALA A 223 0.88 -13.07 13.48
N THR A 224 1.31 -12.84 14.70
CA THR A 224 0.38 -12.47 15.76
C THR A 224 -0.18 -11.08 15.49
N SER A 225 -1.49 -10.93 15.62
CA SER A 225 -2.12 -9.61 15.60
C SER A 225 -1.59 -8.78 16.78
N GLY A 226 -1.39 -7.49 16.54
CA GLY A 226 -1.08 -6.54 17.62
C GLY A 226 -2.35 -6.13 18.36
N ASP A 227 -2.18 -5.37 19.44
CA ASP A 227 -3.34 -4.84 20.20
C ASP A 227 -4.20 -3.90 19.35
N ASP A 228 -3.58 -3.24 18.35
CA ASP A 228 -4.21 -2.21 17.53
C ASP A 228 -4.53 -2.65 16.09
N PHE A 229 -4.23 -3.90 15.69
CA PHE A 229 -4.48 -4.38 14.34
C PHE A 229 -4.63 -5.90 14.25
N THR A 230 -5.39 -6.34 13.25
CA THR A 230 -5.52 -7.75 12.88
C THR A 230 -4.55 -8.08 11.76
N THR A 231 -3.98 -9.29 11.72
CA THR A 231 -3.13 -9.74 10.63
C THR A 231 -3.84 -10.73 9.71
N ILE A 232 -3.54 -10.61 8.41
CA ILE A 232 -3.95 -11.56 7.38
C ILE A 232 -2.75 -11.94 6.50
N THR A 233 -2.83 -13.06 5.81
CA THR A 233 -1.82 -13.49 4.82
C THR A 233 -2.35 -13.48 3.39
N ASP A 234 -3.66 -13.39 3.23
CA ASP A 234 -4.36 -13.36 1.95
C ASP A 234 -5.52 -12.37 2.00
N LEU A 235 -5.73 -11.60 0.92
CA LEU A 235 -6.81 -10.63 0.86
C LEU A 235 -8.21 -11.26 0.95
N GLY A 236 -8.37 -12.52 0.53
CA GLY A 236 -9.63 -13.24 0.67
C GLY A 236 -10.12 -13.38 2.11
N GLN A 237 -9.19 -13.34 3.08
CA GLN A 237 -9.52 -13.37 4.51
C GLN A 237 -10.29 -12.13 4.98
N LEU A 238 -10.25 -11.01 4.24
CA LEU A 238 -11.06 -9.83 4.56
C LEU A 238 -12.56 -10.16 4.58
N THR A 239 -13.00 -11.02 3.66
CA THR A 239 -14.41 -11.41 3.50
C THR A 239 -14.66 -12.89 3.75
N ALA A 240 -13.78 -13.58 4.45
CA ALA A 240 -13.95 -14.99 4.79
C ALA A 240 -15.28 -15.21 5.56
N GLY A 241 -16.02 -16.26 5.19
CA GLY A 241 -17.32 -16.55 5.81
C GLY A 241 -18.47 -15.56 5.48
N TRP A 242 -18.23 -14.58 4.60
CA TRP A 242 -19.34 -13.80 4.04
C TRP A 242 -20.07 -14.63 2.98
N PRO A 243 -21.41 -14.51 2.84
CA PRO A 243 -22.14 -15.22 1.81
C PRO A 243 -21.64 -14.82 0.43
N ASP A 244 -21.57 -15.77 -0.49
CA ASP A 244 -21.31 -15.45 -1.90
C ASP A 244 -22.52 -14.72 -2.46
N THR A 245 -22.39 -13.41 -2.67
CA THR A 245 -23.41 -12.55 -3.28
C THR A 245 -23.49 -12.72 -4.81
N ALA A 246 -22.70 -13.63 -5.38
CA ALA A 246 -22.69 -13.91 -6.83
C ALA A 246 -23.72 -14.98 -7.19
N ARG A 247 -25.01 -14.74 -6.95
CA ARG A 247 -26.15 -15.39 -7.62
C ARG A 247 -27.33 -14.43 -7.67
N GLY A 248 -27.38 -13.64 -8.66
CA GLY A 248 -28.51 -12.86 -9.10
C GLY A 248 -28.34 -12.55 -10.59
#